data_eebbdf29d976d445a7e0bf1bf0560dbb
#
_entry.id   eebbdf29d976d445a7e0bf1bf0560dbb
#
_cell.length_a   1.000
_cell.length_b   1.000
_cell.length_c   1.000
_cell.angle_alpha   90.00
_cell.angle_beta   90.00
_cell.angle_gamma   90.00
#
_symmetry.space_group_name_H-M   'P 1'
#
loop_
_entity.id
_entity.type
_entity.pdbx_description
1 polymer ?
#
loop_
_entity_poly.entity_id
_entity_poly.type
_entity_poly.pdbx_seq_one_letter_code
_entity_poly.pdbx_strand_id
1 'polypeptide(L)'
;MNTTETPFVDIRDLTVTFTGGKSPVKAVNGVTLSVKRGEVVALIGESGSGKSVTLRSILRLHTPARSKIEGQILVGGQDVVQLSNSNLSSFRGKVASMIFQEPLLALDPVYTVGSQIIEAILRHENISRD
;
A
#
# COMPACT_ATOMS: atom_id res chain seq x y z
N MET A 1 -20.14 13.99 23.48
CA MET A 1 -19.35 12.76 23.70
C MET A 1 -18.40 12.62 22.52
N ASN A 2 -17.11 12.83 22.72
CA ASN A 2 -16.11 12.55 21.70
C ASN A 2 -15.93 11.05 21.61
N THR A 3 -16.67 10.39 20.71
CA THR A 3 -16.29 9.08 20.23
C THR A 3 -15.01 9.27 19.43
N THR A 4 -13.89 8.96 20.03
CA THR A 4 -12.61 8.80 19.32
C THR A 4 -12.77 7.63 18.38
N GLU A 5 -13.34 7.88 17.20
CA GLU A 5 -13.42 6.87 16.14
C GLU A 5 -12.00 6.42 15.80
N THR A 6 -11.74 5.13 16.00
CA THR A 6 -10.46 4.53 15.63
C THR A 6 -10.23 4.73 14.14
N PRO A 7 -9.11 5.32 13.70
CA PRO A 7 -8.84 5.51 12.30
C PRO A 7 -8.79 4.17 11.56
N PHE A 8 -9.25 4.15 10.31
CA PHE A 8 -9.16 2.96 9.47
C PHE A 8 -7.74 2.75 8.95
N VAL A 9 -7.05 3.84 8.59
CA VAL A 9 -5.61 3.84 8.31
C VAL A 9 -4.95 4.69 9.39
N ASP A 10 -3.92 4.14 10.03
CA ASP A 10 -3.16 4.83 11.07
C ASP A 10 -1.67 4.55 10.86
N ILE A 11 -0.97 5.53 10.34
CA ILE A 11 0.47 5.51 10.10
C ILE A 11 1.14 6.25 11.25
N ARG A 12 2.10 5.58 11.91
CA ARG A 12 2.82 6.13 13.05
C ARG A 12 4.31 6.06 12.80
N ASP A 13 4.94 7.21 12.80
CA ASP A 13 6.41 7.36 12.75
C ASP A 13 7.05 6.62 11.56
N LEU A 14 6.36 6.62 10.43
CA LEU A 14 6.81 5.90 9.24
C LEU A 14 8.11 6.46 8.72
N THR A 15 9.12 5.62 8.66
CA THR A 15 10.39 5.91 8.00
C THR A 15 10.65 4.85 6.94
N VAL A 16 10.98 5.29 5.73
CA VAL A 16 11.33 4.41 4.61
C VAL A 16 12.68 4.80 4.08
N THR A 17 13.60 3.84 4.11
CA THR A 17 14.98 4.00 3.63
C THR A 17 15.24 3.04 2.49
N PHE A 18 15.68 3.54 1.35
CA PHE A 18 16.15 2.72 0.24
C PHE A 18 17.65 2.46 0.39
N THR A 19 18.04 1.17 0.30
CA THR A 19 19.41 0.69 0.53
C THR A 19 20.08 0.11 -0.72
N GLY A 20 19.38 0.11 -1.86
CA GLY A 20 19.86 -0.50 -3.11
C GLY A 20 20.85 0.35 -3.91
N GLY A 21 21.22 1.55 -3.47
CA GLY A 21 22.14 2.46 -4.12
C GLY A 21 23.53 2.48 -3.46
N LYS A 22 24.40 3.39 -3.94
CA LYS A 22 25.74 3.61 -3.34
C LYS A 22 25.67 4.08 -1.88
N SER A 23 24.60 4.79 -1.53
CA SER A 23 24.32 5.25 -0.17
C SER A 23 22.85 5.09 0.14
N PRO A 24 22.47 4.79 1.40
CA PRO A 24 21.07 4.74 1.79
C PRO A 24 20.38 6.10 1.60
N VAL A 25 19.15 6.08 1.09
CA VAL A 25 18.32 7.28 0.90
C VAL A 25 17.06 7.15 1.75
N LYS A 26 16.90 8.03 2.72
CA LYS A 26 15.71 8.13 3.54
C LYS A 26 14.65 8.93 2.78
N ALA A 27 13.72 8.22 2.13
CA ALA A 27 12.68 8.81 1.30
C ALA A 27 11.45 9.30 2.10
N VAL A 28 11.21 8.68 3.25
CA VAL A 28 10.19 9.10 4.24
C VAL A 28 10.84 9.10 5.60
N ASN A 29 10.59 10.13 6.40
CA ASN A 29 11.24 10.34 7.68
C ASN A 29 10.24 10.75 8.76
N GLY A 30 9.74 9.80 9.54
CA GLY A 30 8.90 10.03 10.70
C GLY A 30 7.49 10.57 10.35
N VAL A 31 6.85 10.07 9.27
CA VAL A 31 5.51 10.51 8.90
C VAL A 31 4.45 9.85 9.78
N THR A 32 3.57 10.67 10.33
CA THR A 32 2.37 10.23 11.06
C THR A 32 1.14 10.79 10.38
N LEU A 33 0.18 9.92 10.04
CA LEU A 33 -1.03 10.25 9.29
C LEU A 33 -2.14 9.28 9.67
N SER A 34 -3.34 9.77 9.86
CA SER A 34 -4.52 8.92 10.07
C SER A 34 -5.65 9.26 9.10
N VAL A 35 -6.42 8.24 8.71
CA VAL A 35 -7.60 8.37 7.84
C VAL A 35 -8.75 7.58 8.47
N LYS A 36 -9.88 8.21 8.68
CA LYS A 36 -11.10 7.58 9.20
C LYS A 36 -11.87 6.85 8.11
N ARG A 37 -12.81 6.01 8.49
CA ARG A 37 -13.75 5.42 7.52
C ARG A 37 -14.58 6.51 6.84
N GLY A 38 -14.72 6.40 5.51
CA GLY A 38 -15.46 7.37 4.71
C GLY A 38 -14.76 8.72 4.51
N GLU A 39 -13.56 8.90 5.06
CA GLU A 39 -12.78 10.12 4.89
C GLU A 39 -11.94 10.06 3.61
N VAL A 40 -11.79 11.22 2.97
CA VAL A 40 -10.87 11.43 1.84
C VAL A 40 -9.76 12.37 2.29
N VAL A 41 -8.52 11.90 2.20
CA VAL A 41 -7.33 12.68 2.56
C VAL A 41 -6.45 12.87 1.34
N ALA A 42 -6.06 14.11 1.04
CA ALA A 42 -5.13 14.44 -0.03
C ALA A 42 -3.73 14.70 0.54
N LEU A 43 -2.73 14.00 -0.01
CA LEU A 43 -1.32 14.29 0.25
C LEU A 43 -0.80 15.26 -0.81
N ILE A 44 -0.44 16.47 -0.38
CA ILE A 44 0.06 17.53 -1.25
C ILE A 44 1.53 17.77 -0.93
N GLY A 45 2.33 18.03 -1.95
CA GLY A 45 3.75 18.33 -1.81
C GLY A 45 4.47 18.29 -3.15
N GLU A 46 5.71 18.76 -3.17
CA GLU A 46 6.56 18.77 -4.35
C GLU A 46 6.94 17.37 -4.82
N SER A 47 7.44 17.27 -6.06
CA SER A 47 7.99 16.01 -6.56
C SER A 47 9.16 15.56 -5.68
N GLY A 48 9.22 14.26 -5.36
CA GLY A 48 10.27 13.71 -4.50
C GLY A 48 10.07 13.91 -2.98
N SER A 49 8.93 14.49 -2.54
CA SER A 49 8.65 14.68 -1.11
C SER A 49 8.19 13.43 -0.35
N GLY A 50 8.20 12.25 -0.99
CA GLY A 50 7.87 10.98 -0.34
C GLY A 50 6.40 10.55 -0.41
N LYS A 51 5.50 11.31 -1.04
CA LYS A 51 4.06 10.98 -1.14
C LYS A 51 3.80 9.58 -1.69
N SER A 52 4.33 9.29 -2.86
CA SER A 52 4.16 7.98 -3.52
C SER A 52 4.83 6.85 -2.73
N VAL A 53 5.94 7.13 -2.06
CA VAL A 53 6.62 6.17 -1.19
C VAL A 53 5.75 5.85 0.01
N THR A 54 5.15 6.85 0.65
CA THR A 54 4.21 6.67 1.78
C THR A 54 3.01 5.82 1.35
N LEU A 55 2.35 6.17 0.24
CA LEU A 55 1.19 5.40 -0.26
C LEU A 55 1.55 3.95 -0.61
N ARG A 56 2.68 3.72 -1.28
CA ARG A 56 3.16 2.36 -1.60
C ARG A 56 3.52 1.56 -0.35
N SER A 57 3.91 2.22 0.74
CA SER A 57 4.21 1.56 2.01
C SER A 57 2.97 0.96 2.67
N ILE A 58 1.78 1.56 2.48
CA ILE A 58 0.50 1.02 2.97
C ILE A 58 0.23 -0.38 2.40
N LEU A 59 0.68 -0.65 1.18
CA LEU A 59 0.56 -1.95 0.53
C LEU A 59 1.86 -2.77 0.56
N ARG A 60 2.91 -2.30 1.23
CA ARG A 60 4.25 -2.93 1.23
C ARG A 60 4.75 -3.27 -0.18
N LEU A 61 4.60 -2.34 -1.13
CA LEU A 61 5.02 -2.55 -2.52
C LEU A 61 6.51 -2.31 -2.76
N HIS A 62 7.27 -1.94 -1.74
CA HIS A 62 8.72 -1.79 -1.84
C HIS A 62 9.41 -3.15 -1.74
N THR A 63 10.49 -3.31 -2.51
CA THR A 63 11.29 -4.55 -2.52
C THR A 63 12.04 -4.70 -1.19
N PRO A 64 11.78 -5.75 -0.38
CA PRO A 64 12.39 -5.89 0.94
C PRO A 64 13.92 -5.93 0.91
N ALA A 65 14.51 -6.49 -0.15
CA ALA A 65 15.97 -6.56 -0.31
C ALA A 65 16.63 -5.19 -0.55
N ARG A 66 15.85 -4.15 -0.89
CA ARG A 66 16.35 -2.82 -1.25
C ARG A 66 15.70 -1.68 -0.47
N SER A 67 14.85 -2.01 0.49
CA SER A 67 14.17 -1.01 1.32
C SER A 67 13.96 -1.50 2.73
N LYS A 68 14.03 -0.57 3.68
CA LYS A 68 13.70 -0.78 5.08
C LYS A 68 12.51 0.09 5.43
N ILE A 69 11.47 -0.50 6.01
CA ILE A 69 10.29 0.19 6.52
C ILE A 69 10.33 0.10 8.04
N GLU A 70 10.26 1.23 8.71
CA GLU A 70 10.24 1.36 10.17
C GLU A 70 9.01 2.18 10.57
N GLY A 71 8.58 2.03 11.81
CA GLY A 71 7.33 2.58 12.31
C GLY A 71 6.18 1.58 12.20
N GLN A 72 4.95 2.07 12.22
CA GLN A 72 3.76 1.23 12.21
C GLN A 72 2.78 1.71 11.14
N ILE A 73 2.15 0.76 10.46
CA ILE A 73 1.08 1.02 9.48
C ILE A 73 -0.09 0.11 9.83
N LEU A 74 -1.10 0.66 10.49
CA LEU A 74 -2.34 -0.05 10.80
C LEU A 74 -3.38 0.23 9.72
N VAL A 75 -3.97 -0.80 9.15
CA VAL A 75 -5.10 -0.69 8.22
C VAL A 75 -6.18 -1.69 8.64
N GLY A 76 -7.36 -1.18 8.98
CA GLY A 76 -8.43 -2.01 9.51
C GLY A 76 -8.02 -2.79 10.77
N GLY A 77 -7.12 -2.24 11.58
CA GLY A 77 -6.58 -2.88 12.78
C GLY A 77 -5.44 -3.87 12.56
N GLN A 78 -5.03 -4.10 11.31
CA GLN A 78 -3.91 -5.00 10.98
C GLN A 78 -2.62 -4.20 10.78
N ASP A 79 -1.52 -4.58 11.43
CA ASP A 79 -0.21 -3.99 11.17
C ASP A 79 0.40 -4.57 9.90
N VAL A 80 0.35 -3.78 8.82
CA VAL A 80 0.81 -4.19 7.50
C VAL A 80 2.30 -4.51 7.47
N VAL A 81 3.11 -3.85 8.31
CA VAL A 81 4.56 -4.08 8.38
C VAL A 81 4.86 -5.49 8.89
N GLN A 82 4.01 -6.01 9.77
CA GLN A 82 4.17 -7.33 10.42
C GLN A 82 3.45 -8.47 9.68
N LEU A 83 2.64 -8.18 8.65
CA LEU A 83 1.93 -9.24 7.92
C LEU A 83 2.90 -10.24 7.27
N SER A 84 2.57 -11.53 7.37
CA SER A 84 3.22 -12.57 6.56
C SER A 84 2.93 -12.35 5.07
N ASN A 85 3.74 -12.94 4.19
CA ASN A 85 3.53 -12.80 2.74
C ASN A 85 2.16 -13.36 2.30
N SER A 86 1.70 -14.43 2.92
CA SER A 86 0.36 -15.00 2.67
C SER A 86 -0.75 -14.02 3.04
N ASN A 87 -0.69 -13.46 4.26
CA ASN A 87 -1.68 -12.48 4.73
C ASN A 87 -1.62 -11.18 3.92
N LEU A 88 -0.43 -10.75 3.52
CA LEU A 88 -0.25 -9.58 2.67
C LEU A 88 -0.89 -9.77 1.29
N SER A 89 -0.81 -10.97 0.72
CA SER A 89 -1.47 -11.30 -0.54
C SER A 89 -3.00 -11.19 -0.44
N SER A 90 -3.58 -11.65 0.67
CA SER A 90 -5.01 -11.51 0.93
C SER A 90 -5.43 -10.09 1.28
N PHE A 91 -4.57 -9.34 1.96
CA PHE A 91 -4.78 -7.93 2.32
C PHE A 91 -4.89 -7.04 1.07
N ARG A 92 -3.96 -7.25 0.11
CA ARG A 92 -3.95 -6.52 -1.16
C ARG A 92 -5.15 -6.91 -2.02
N GLY A 93 -5.95 -5.93 -2.39
CA GLY A 93 -7.19 -6.11 -3.16
C GLY A 93 -8.44 -6.25 -2.31
N LYS A 94 -8.41 -6.96 -1.16
CA LYS A 94 -9.58 -7.09 -0.27
C LYS A 94 -9.72 -5.94 0.72
N VAL A 95 -8.63 -5.54 1.35
CA VAL A 95 -8.64 -4.51 2.40
C VAL A 95 -8.17 -3.17 1.85
N ALA A 96 -7.13 -3.17 1.05
CA ALA A 96 -6.59 -1.98 0.42
C ALA A 96 -6.16 -2.27 -1.02
N SER A 97 -6.37 -1.31 -1.91
CA SER A 97 -5.93 -1.33 -3.30
C SER A 97 -5.32 0.00 -3.68
N MET A 98 -4.62 0.04 -4.80
CA MET A 98 -3.96 1.24 -5.30
C MET A 98 -4.22 1.41 -6.78
N ILE A 99 -4.53 2.64 -7.18
CA ILE A 99 -4.55 3.05 -8.58
C ILE A 99 -3.23 3.78 -8.85
N PHE A 100 -2.46 3.27 -9.82
CA PHE A 100 -1.18 3.85 -10.20
C PHE A 100 -1.37 5.02 -11.16
N GLN A 101 -0.38 5.92 -11.19
CA GLN A 101 -0.40 7.13 -12.01
C GLN A 101 -0.46 6.82 -13.52
N GLU A 102 0.11 5.70 -13.96
CA GLU A 102 0.11 5.25 -15.37
C GLU A 102 -0.72 3.96 -15.50
N PRO A 103 -2.05 4.05 -15.58
CA PRO A 103 -2.92 2.88 -15.57
C PRO A 103 -2.75 1.97 -16.80
N LEU A 104 -2.29 2.51 -17.94
CA LEU A 104 -2.05 1.71 -19.15
C LEU A 104 -0.90 0.71 -19.00
N LEU A 105 0.06 0.97 -18.12
CA LEU A 105 1.13 0.03 -17.79
C LEU A 105 0.69 -1.07 -16.80
N ALA A 106 -0.51 -0.98 -16.26
CA ALA A 106 -1.03 -1.96 -15.32
C ALA A 106 -1.54 -3.24 -16.02
N LEU A 107 -1.83 -3.17 -17.31
CA LEU A 107 -2.27 -4.29 -18.12
C LEU A 107 -1.11 -4.85 -18.96
N ASP A 108 -0.94 -6.16 -18.94
CA ASP A 108 0.02 -6.85 -19.79
C ASP A 108 -0.56 -6.95 -21.21
N PRO A 109 0.11 -6.40 -22.25
CA PRO A 109 -0.40 -6.42 -23.62
C PRO A 109 -0.42 -7.82 -24.26
N VAL A 110 0.23 -8.81 -23.66
CA VAL A 110 0.27 -10.21 -24.15
C VAL A 110 -1.02 -10.97 -23.83
N TYR A 111 -1.76 -10.53 -22.80
CA TYR A 111 -2.99 -11.19 -22.36
C TYR A 111 -4.21 -10.32 -22.63
N THR A 112 -5.37 -10.96 -22.82
CA THR A 112 -6.63 -10.21 -22.95
C THR A 112 -7.00 -9.50 -21.65
N VAL A 113 -7.65 -8.35 -21.75
CA VAL A 113 -8.13 -7.61 -20.58
C VAL A 113 -9.06 -8.48 -19.72
N GLY A 114 -9.93 -9.25 -20.36
CA GLY A 114 -10.85 -10.16 -19.66
C GLY A 114 -10.14 -11.21 -18.83
N SER A 115 -9.08 -11.83 -19.37
CA SER A 115 -8.31 -12.84 -18.60
C SER A 115 -7.62 -12.23 -17.37
N GLN A 116 -7.10 -11.01 -17.48
CA GLN A 116 -6.45 -10.32 -16.36
C GLN A 116 -7.45 -9.91 -15.27
N ILE A 117 -8.66 -9.47 -15.65
CA ILE A 117 -9.73 -9.18 -14.69
C ILE A 117 -10.18 -10.45 -13.98
N ILE A 118 -10.41 -11.54 -14.73
CA ILE A 118 -10.81 -12.83 -14.17
C ILE A 118 -9.75 -13.35 -13.18
N GLU A 119 -8.47 -13.25 -13.51
CA GLU A 119 -7.39 -13.65 -12.62
C GLU A 119 -7.44 -12.88 -11.29
N ALA A 120 -7.66 -11.57 -11.34
CA ALA A 120 -7.78 -10.74 -10.14
C ALA A 120 -8.99 -11.15 -9.28
N ILE A 121 -10.13 -11.48 -9.89
CA ILE A 121 -11.33 -11.95 -9.18
C ILE A 121 -11.06 -13.30 -8.52
N LEU A 122 -10.57 -14.28 -9.28
CA LEU A 122 -10.29 -15.63 -8.78
C LEU A 122 -9.23 -15.67 -7.68
N ARG A 123 -8.35 -14.68 -7.63
CA ARG A 123 -7.36 -14.54 -6.54
C ARG A 123 -8.01 -14.28 -5.18
N HIS A 124 -9.16 -13.64 -5.16
CA HIS A 124 -9.82 -13.17 -3.94
C HIS A 124 -11.15 -13.83 -3.67
N GLU A 125 -11.77 -14.40 -4.68
CA GLU A 125 -13.09 -15.03 -4.59
C GLU A 125 -12.99 -16.52 -4.93
N ASN A 126 -13.70 -17.34 -4.15
CA ASN A 126 -13.76 -18.80 -4.36
C ASN A 126 -14.92 -19.15 -5.30
N ILE A 127 -14.83 -18.70 -6.55
CA ILE A 127 -15.84 -18.91 -7.59
C ILE A 127 -15.26 -19.70 -8.77
N SER A 128 -16.15 -20.38 -9.54
CA SER A 128 -15.78 -21.05 -10.79
C SER A 128 -15.53 -20.04 -11.91
N ARG A 129 -14.84 -20.47 -12.97
CA ARG A 129 -14.62 -19.70 -14.19
C ARG A 129 -15.82 -19.69 -15.14
N ASP A 130 -16.86 -20.48 -14.83
CA ASP A 130 -18.06 -20.63 -15.66
C ASP A 130 -19.05 -19.46 -15.47
#